data_d387e467303dcdc8fdbe70a21194f9d6
#
_entry.id   d387e467303dcdc8fdbe70a21194f9d6
#
_cell.length_a   1.000
_cell.length_b   1.000
_cell.length_c   1.000
_cell.angle_alpha   90.00
_cell.angle_beta   90.00
_cell.angle_gamma   90.00
#
_symmetry.space_group_name_H-M   'P 1'
#
loop_
_entity.id
_entity.type
_entity.pdbx_description
1 polymer ?
#
loop_
_entity_poly.entity_id
_entity_poly.type
_entity_poly.pdbx_seq_one_letter_code
_entity_poly.pdbx_strand_id
1 'polypeptide(L)'
;SSDVCSSDLLERASKLSDENGAGSLTALPIIEILEGDVSTFIPTNVISITDGQILLKPELFYSGIRPAMDVGASVSRVSSAKTKAMRSVSNTLKGDISRYTEVQAFAQFGASDLDAATRNLLNLGEKLTEILKQGQFAPMPLGEEVVALHSASMIMDLPTVDVRRFERELLQYMRELHQEILDTITQTEELSDEIQGQLDEIIGKFKSGFKPSE
;
A
#
# COMPACT_ATOMS: atom_id res chain seq x y z
N SER A 1 32.36 8.44 19.18
CA SER A 1 31.07 9.00 19.44
C SER A 1 29.97 8.05 18.97
N SER A 2 28.78 8.11 19.57
CA SER A 2 27.65 7.20 19.32
C SER A 2 27.17 7.18 17.86
N ASP A 3 27.36 8.26 17.13
CA ASP A 3 26.88 8.43 15.76
C ASP A 3 27.63 7.56 14.74
N VAL A 4 28.95 7.46 14.91
CA VAL A 4 29.79 6.62 14.05
C VAL A 4 29.45 5.15 14.22
N CYS A 5 29.18 4.70 15.45
CA CYS A 5 28.75 3.32 15.70
C CYS A 5 27.40 2.98 15.08
N SER A 6 26.47 3.92 15.07
CA SER A 6 25.14 3.70 14.51
C SER A 6 25.17 3.60 12.99
N SER A 7 25.93 4.47 12.31
CA SER A 7 26.11 4.41 10.86
C SER A 7 26.84 3.14 10.44
N ASP A 8 27.95 2.78 11.09
CA ASP A 8 28.68 1.56 10.80
C ASP A 8 27.82 0.29 10.91
N LEU A 9 26.93 0.25 11.90
CA LEU A 9 26.04 -0.89 12.08
C LEU A 9 24.98 -0.97 10.98
N LEU A 10 24.35 0.16 10.62
CA LEU A 10 23.30 0.20 9.60
C LEU A 10 23.86 -0.02 8.18
N GLU A 11 25.06 0.47 7.90
CA GLU A 11 25.73 0.28 6.62
C GLU A 11 26.19 -1.16 6.35
N ARG A 12 26.14 -2.05 7.35
CA ARG A 12 26.32 -3.50 7.14
C ARG A 12 25.16 -4.16 6.40
N ALA A 13 23.99 -3.54 6.41
CA ALA A 13 22.88 -3.96 5.57
C ALA A 13 23.21 -3.65 4.10
N SER A 14 23.39 -4.68 3.30
CA SER A 14 23.85 -4.52 1.92
C SER A 14 23.44 -5.70 1.04
N LYS A 15 23.50 -5.49 -0.26
CA LYS A 15 23.45 -6.52 -1.29
C LYS A 15 24.87 -6.74 -1.82
N LEU A 16 25.38 -7.94 -1.68
CA LEU A 16 26.70 -8.32 -2.21
C LEU A 16 26.65 -8.48 -3.74
N SER A 17 27.81 -8.26 -4.38
CA SER A 17 28.01 -8.59 -5.79
C SER A 17 27.94 -10.10 -6.04
N ASP A 18 27.69 -10.49 -7.30
CA ASP A 18 27.64 -11.90 -7.69
C ASP A 18 28.96 -12.62 -7.41
N GLU A 19 30.10 -11.94 -7.57
CA GLU A 19 31.44 -12.46 -7.24
C GLU A 19 31.60 -12.83 -5.75
N ASN A 20 30.85 -12.16 -4.87
CA ASN A 20 30.86 -12.39 -3.42
C ASN A 20 29.65 -13.24 -2.96
N GLY A 21 29.01 -13.96 -3.86
CA GLY A 21 27.91 -14.89 -3.56
C GLY A 21 26.53 -14.27 -3.55
N ALA A 22 26.35 -13.02 -4.00
CA ALA A 22 25.07 -12.34 -4.18
C ALA A 22 24.12 -12.32 -2.96
N GLY A 23 24.65 -12.53 -1.74
CA GLY A 23 23.88 -12.50 -0.49
C GLY A 23 23.30 -11.12 -0.21
N SER A 24 22.24 -11.04 0.56
CA SER A 24 21.65 -9.76 0.99
C SER A 24 21.29 -9.78 2.47
N LEU A 25 21.46 -8.62 3.11
CA LEU A 25 21.06 -8.35 4.48
C LEU A 25 20.20 -7.10 4.50
N THR A 26 18.95 -7.23 4.98
CA THR A 26 18.03 -6.10 5.16
C THR A 26 17.94 -5.77 6.65
N ALA A 27 18.17 -4.50 7.02
CA ALA A 27 17.96 -4.00 8.36
C ALA A 27 16.66 -3.18 8.41
N LEU A 28 15.86 -3.41 9.44
CA LEU A 28 14.63 -2.66 9.75
C LEU A 28 14.79 -2.00 11.13
N PRO A 29 15.52 -0.87 11.22
CA PRO A 29 15.67 -0.16 12.49
C PRO A 29 14.34 0.47 12.90
N ILE A 30 13.93 0.29 14.16
CA ILE A 30 12.74 0.87 14.73
C ILE A 30 13.18 1.94 15.72
N ILE A 31 12.68 3.16 15.52
CA ILE A 31 12.97 4.29 16.41
C ILE A 31 11.67 4.94 16.88
N GLU A 32 11.66 5.38 18.12
CA GLU A 32 10.57 6.16 18.67
C GLU A 32 10.74 7.64 18.29
N ILE A 33 9.63 8.25 17.85
CA ILE A 33 9.55 9.67 17.53
C ILE A 33 8.73 10.34 18.62
N LEU A 34 9.39 11.18 19.43
CA LEU A 34 8.73 11.91 20.50
C LEU A 34 7.90 13.06 19.91
N GLU A 35 6.64 13.17 20.33
CA GLU A 35 5.70 14.23 19.92
C GLU A 35 5.52 14.36 18.37
N GLY A 36 5.86 13.29 17.62
CA GLY A 36 5.78 13.30 16.16
C GLY A 36 6.86 14.11 15.45
N ASP A 37 7.88 14.61 16.16
CA ASP A 37 8.95 15.41 15.59
C ASP A 37 10.06 14.54 14.99
N VAL A 38 10.01 14.38 13.68
CA VAL A 38 11.02 13.63 12.88
C VAL A 38 12.33 14.43 12.68
N SER A 39 12.36 15.71 13.05
CA SER A 39 13.53 16.58 12.84
C SER A 39 14.58 16.48 13.94
N THR A 40 14.29 15.70 14.98
CA THR A 40 15.25 15.45 16.08
C THR A 40 16.44 14.64 15.60
N PHE A 41 17.53 14.65 16.38
CA PHE A 41 18.86 14.16 16.00
C PHE A 41 18.87 12.67 15.59
N ILE A 42 18.24 11.78 16.37
CA ILE A 42 18.25 10.34 16.09
C ILE A 42 17.43 10.01 14.82
N PRO A 43 16.18 10.46 14.66
CA PRO A 43 15.42 10.23 13.44
C PRO A 43 16.13 10.74 12.19
N THR A 44 16.68 11.97 12.22
CA THR A 44 17.38 12.55 11.05
C THR A 44 18.59 11.75 10.65
N ASN A 45 19.38 11.28 11.61
CA ASN A 45 20.56 10.44 11.32
C ASN A 45 20.14 9.10 10.70
N VAL A 46 19.15 8.41 11.28
CA VAL A 46 18.69 7.11 10.75
C VAL A 46 18.08 7.27 9.36
N ILE A 47 17.25 8.31 9.14
CA ILE A 47 16.68 8.61 7.81
C ILE A 47 17.75 8.92 6.76
N SER A 48 18.86 9.56 7.16
CA SER A 48 19.95 9.89 6.24
C SER A 48 20.75 8.66 5.78
N ILE A 49 20.84 7.65 6.63
CA ILE A 49 21.62 6.41 6.40
C ILE A 49 20.78 5.37 5.65
N THR A 50 19.48 5.30 5.93
CA THR A 50 18.57 4.29 5.37
C THR A 50 18.04 4.66 3.99
N ASP A 51 17.53 3.66 3.25
CA ASP A 51 16.93 3.83 1.91
C ASP A 51 15.47 4.27 1.93
N GLY A 52 15.02 4.80 3.03
CA GLY A 52 13.67 5.30 3.22
C GLY A 52 13.16 5.06 4.64
N GLN A 53 11.96 5.52 4.89
CA GLN A 53 11.30 5.37 6.19
C GLN A 53 9.82 5.07 6.05
N ILE A 54 9.29 4.27 6.97
CA ILE A 54 7.88 4.06 7.17
C ILE A 54 7.48 4.84 8.42
N LEU A 55 6.63 5.85 8.26
CA LEU A 55 6.13 6.66 9.37
C LEU A 55 4.80 6.09 9.85
N LEU A 56 4.74 5.72 11.14
CA LEU A 56 3.51 5.28 11.80
C LEU A 56 2.93 6.43 12.63
N LYS A 57 1.61 6.64 12.52
CA LYS A 57 0.89 7.68 13.25
C LYS A 57 -0.12 7.09 14.24
N PRO A 58 -0.09 7.49 15.52
CA PRO A 58 -1.07 7.04 16.51
C PRO A 58 -2.52 7.34 16.12
N GLU A 59 -2.77 8.48 15.50
CA GLU A 59 -4.11 8.90 15.06
C GLU A 59 -4.71 7.91 14.06
N LEU A 60 -3.91 7.41 13.12
CA LEU A 60 -4.34 6.38 12.17
C LEU A 60 -4.66 5.06 12.88
N PHE A 61 -3.83 4.68 13.86
CA PHE A 61 -4.08 3.48 14.65
C PHE A 61 -5.40 3.55 15.41
N TYR A 62 -5.66 4.67 16.09
CA TYR A 62 -6.88 4.87 16.87
C TYR A 62 -8.13 5.03 15.98
N SER A 63 -7.98 5.53 14.75
CA SER A 63 -9.07 5.57 13.76
C SER A 63 -9.34 4.22 13.09
N GLY A 64 -8.61 3.16 13.48
CA GLY A 64 -8.81 1.80 12.94
C GLY A 64 -8.10 1.53 11.61
N ILE A 65 -7.21 2.41 11.16
CA ILE A 65 -6.35 2.19 9.99
C ILE A 65 -5.12 1.39 10.45
N ARG A 66 -5.03 0.15 10.01
CA ARG A 66 -3.96 -0.78 10.39
C ARG A 66 -3.45 -1.52 9.16
N PRO A 67 -2.12 -1.47 8.86
CA PRO A 67 -1.08 -0.75 9.60
C PRO A 67 -1.31 0.77 9.62
N ALA A 68 -0.89 1.44 10.70
CA ALA A 68 -1.09 2.87 10.91
C ALA A 68 -0.06 3.71 10.15
N MET A 69 0.19 3.37 8.89
CA MET A 69 1.23 3.94 8.05
C MET A 69 0.72 5.20 7.34
N ASP A 70 1.43 6.31 7.55
CA ASP A 70 1.23 7.51 6.76
C ASP A 70 1.90 7.35 5.38
N VAL A 71 1.10 7.03 4.38
CA VAL A 71 1.57 6.80 3.00
C VAL A 71 2.17 8.09 2.40
N GLY A 72 1.63 9.25 2.72
CA GLY A 72 2.11 10.55 2.22
C GLY A 72 3.51 10.88 2.74
N ALA A 73 3.74 10.72 4.03
CA ALA A 73 5.00 11.05 4.71
C ALA A 73 6.05 9.94 4.63
N SER A 74 5.63 8.70 4.35
CA SER A 74 6.57 7.58 4.15
C SER A 74 7.29 7.70 2.82
N VAL A 75 8.59 7.36 2.81
CA VAL A 75 9.46 7.50 1.63
C VAL A 75 10.20 6.20 1.38
N SER A 76 10.31 5.80 0.11
CA SER A 76 11.21 4.75 -0.35
C SER A 76 12.14 5.32 -1.42
N ARG A 77 13.44 5.17 -1.24
CA ARG A 77 14.46 5.57 -2.23
C ARG A 77 14.73 4.47 -3.26
N VAL A 78 14.25 3.24 -2.99
CA VAL A 78 14.43 2.06 -3.84
C VAL A 78 13.16 1.72 -4.65
N SER A 79 12.45 2.73 -5.12
CA SER A 79 11.23 2.55 -5.91
C SER A 79 11.43 1.69 -7.18
N SER A 80 12.66 1.64 -7.70
CA SER A 80 13.04 0.77 -8.83
C SER A 80 13.01 -0.72 -8.49
N ALA A 81 13.07 -1.09 -7.21
CA ALA A 81 13.01 -2.48 -6.76
C ALA A 81 11.58 -3.07 -6.81
N LYS A 82 10.55 -2.23 -7.01
CA LYS A 82 9.19 -2.74 -7.22
C LYS A 82 9.12 -3.59 -8.48
N THR A 83 8.41 -4.72 -8.38
CA THR A 83 8.04 -5.52 -9.55
C THR A 83 7.24 -4.69 -10.55
N LYS A 84 7.24 -5.07 -11.82
CA LYS A 84 6.46 -4.37 -12.84
C LYS A 84 4.96 -4.44 -12.54
N ALA A 85 4.47 -5.61 -12.08
CA ALA A 85 3.08 -5.80 -11.68
C ALA A 85 2.67 -4.84 -10.55
N MET A 86 3.44 -4.76 -9.47
CA MET A 86 3.15 -3.83 -8.37
C MET A 86 3.24 -2.37 -8.82
N ARG A 87 4.17 -2.06 -9.71
CA ARG A 87 4.33 -0.69 -10.24
C ARG A 87 3.11 -0.26 -11.04
N SER A 88 2.53 -1.15 -11.88
CA SER A 88 1.35 -0.82 -12.70
C SER A 88 0.14 -0.44 -11.86
N VAL A 89 -0.11 -1.13 -10.74
CA VAL A 89 -1.26 -0.87 -9.86
C VAL A 89 -1.02 0.20 -8.79
N SER A 90 0.24 0.53 -8.46
CA SER A 90 0.56 1.43 -7.35
C SER A 90 1.12 2.79 -7.76
N ASN A 91 1.33 3.07 -9.06
CA ASN A 91 1.97 4.31 -9.52
C ASN A 91 1.25 5.59 -9.06
N THR A 92 -0.07 5.61 -9.10
CA THR A 92 -0.88 6.77 -8.71
C THR A 92 -1.28 6.76 -7.25
N LEU A 93 -1.23 5.59 -6.60
CA LEU A 93 -1.78 5.32 -5.27
C LEU A 93 -1.30 6.32 -4.21
N LYS A 94 0.00 6.60 -4.15
CA LYS A 94 0.56 7.57 -3.19
C LYS A 94 -0.01 8.97 -3.42
N GLY A 95 -0.10 9.41 -4.67
CA GLY A 95 -0.67 10.70 -5.04
C GLY A 95 -2.16 10.78 -4.72
N ASP A 96 -2.90 9.71 -4.97
CA ASP A 96 -4.34 9.65 -4.72
C ASP A 96 -4.64 9.69 -3.22
N ILE A 97 -3.90 8.94 -2.39
CA ILE A 97 -4.03 8.97 -0.93
C ILE A 97 -3.61 10.34 -0.36
N SER A 98 -2.55 10.95 -0.86
CA SER A 98 -2.14 12.29 -0.39
C SER A 98 -3.21 13.34 -0.69
N ARG A 99 -3.73 13.38 -1.92
CA ARG A 99 -4.83 14.27 -2.30
C ARG A 99 -6.11 14.02 -1.50
N TYR A 100 -6.44 12.73 -1.29
CA TYR A 100 -7.56 12.36 -0.44
C TYR A 100 -7.42 12.92 0.98
N THR A 101 -6.25 12.76 1.60
CA THR A 101 -5.99 13.23 2.97
C THR A 101 -6.13 14.75 3.08
N GLU A 102 -5.61 15.51 2.09
CA GLU A 102 -5.76 16.95 2.03
C GLU A 102 -7.22 17.38 1.91
N VAL A 103 -7.96 16.78 0.97
CA VAL A 103 -9.36 17.13 0.73
C VAL A 103 -10.25 16.69 1.90
N GLN A 104 -9.97 15.54 2.52
CA GLN A 104 -10.69 15.07 3.70
C GLN A 104 -10.61 16.04 4.86
N ALA A 105 -9.43 16.63 5.10
CA ALA A 105 -9.26 17.66 6.12
C ALA A 105 -10.14 18.89 5.85
N PHE A 106 -10.23 19.35 4.60
CA PHE A 106 -11.11 20.46 4.22
C PHE A 106 -12.60 20.10 4.33
N ALA A 107 -12.98 18.88 3.92
CA ALA A 107 -14.37 18.43 3.97
C ALA A 107 -14.93 18.38 5.41
N GLN A 108 -14.10 18.13 6.41
CA GLN A 108 -14.50 18.15 7.83
C GLN A 108 -14.88 19.56 8.33
N PHE A 109 -14.40 20.63 7.68
CA PHE A 109 -14.68 22.01 8.07
C PHE A 109 -15.92 22.65 7.41
N GLY A 110 -16.74 21.88 6.69
CA GLY A 110 -18.07 22.35 6.26
C GLY A 110 -18.24 22.56 4.76
N ALA A 111 -17.90 21.59 3.95
CA ALA A 111 -18.15 21.62 2.52
C ALA A 111 -19.56 21.12 2.19
N SER A 112 -20.56 22.01 2.25
CA SER A 112 -21.91 21.72 1.78
C SER A 112 -22.02 21.53 0.24
N ASP A 113 -21.04 22.05 -0.53
CA ASP A 113 -21.05 22.07 -2.00
C ASP A 113 -19.75 21.53 -2.60
N LEU A 114 -19.45 20.26 -2.34
CA LEU A 114 -18.34 19.59 -3.02
C LEU A 114 -18.69 19.35 -4.50
N ASP A 115 -17.79 19.71 -5.41
CA ASP A 115 -17.95 19.35 -6.82
C ASP A 115 -17.86 17.83 -7.06
N ALA A 116 -18.27 17.40 -8.24
CA ALA A 116 -18.29 15.97 -8.59
C ALA A 116 -16.87 15.35 -8.56
N ALA A 117 -15.84 16.09 -8.95
CA ALA A 117 -14.46 15.61 -8.96
C ALA A 117 -13.96 15.36 -7.55
N THR A 118 -14.21 16.29 -6.63
CA THR A 118 -13.86 16.18 -5.21
C THR A 118 -14.58 15.01 -4.54
N ARG A 119 -15.88 14.81 -4.83
CA ARG A 119 -16.63 13.65 -4.33
C ARG A 119 -16.05 12.33 -4.82
N ASN A 120 -15.68 12.24 -6.10
CA ASN A 120 -15.05 11.04 -6.65
C ASN A 120 -13.69 10.75 -5.99
N LEU A 121 -12.89 11.79 -5.74
CA LEU A 121 -11.61 11.65 -5.06
C LEU A 121 -11.78 11.16 -3.60
N LEU A 122 -12.75 11.71 -2.87
CA LEU A 122 -13.07 11.24 -1.51
C LEU A 122 -13.51 9.78 -1.52
N ASN A 123 -14.42 9.42 -2.43
CA ASN A 123 -14.87 8.03 -2.56
C ASN A 123 -13.73 7.07 -2.90
N LEU A 124 -12.87 7.43 -3.87
CA LEU A 124 -11.69 6.61 -4.21
C LEU A 124 -10.75 6.46 -3.01
N GLY A 125 -10.44 7.55 -2.32
CA GLY A 125 -9.54 7.53 -1.16
C GLY A 125 -10.07 6.68 0.00
N GLU A 126 -11.38 6.70 0.25
CA GLU A 126 -12.02 5.80 1.21
C GLU A 126 -11.85 4.33 0.82
N LYS A 127 -12.11 3.97 -0.46
CA LYS A 127 -11.93 2.59 -0.95
C LYS A 127 -10.47 2.14 -0.84
N LEU A 128 -9.54 2.97 -1.28
CA LEU A 128 -8.10 2.69 -1.18
C LEU A 128 -7.68 2.51 0.28
N THR A 129 -8.17 3.36 1.19
CA THR A 129 -7.87 3.24 2.62
C THR A 129 -8.36 1.91 3.18
N GLU A 130 -9.56 1.44 2.79
CA GLU A 130 -10.08 0.14 3.24
C GLU A 130 -9.29 -1.04 2.67
N ILE A 131 -8.92 -1.02 1.38
CA ILE A 131 -8.12 -2.07 0.74
C ILE A 131 -6.71 -2.15 1.34
N LEU A 132 -6.13 -1.02 1.73
CA LEU A 132 -4.81 -0.98 2.34
C LEU A 132 -4.77 -1.46 3.80
N LYS A 133 -5.92 -1.67 4.44
CA LYS A 133 -5.97 -2.27 5.77
C LYS A 133 -5.61 -3.76 5.71
N GLN A 134 -4.73 -4.18 6.59
CA GLN A 134 -4.24 -5.56 6.66
C GLN A 134 -4.34 -6.10 8.08
N GLY A 135 -4.68 -7.37 8.21
CA GLY A 135 -4.69 -8.05 9.51
C GLY A 135 -3.28 -8.26 10.06
N GLN A 136 -3.18 -8.35 11.38
CA GLN A 136 -1.91 -8.70 12.02
C GLN A 136 -1.52 -10.14 11.63
N PHE A 137 -0.23 -10.35 11.30
CA PHE A 137 0.31 -11.64 10.86
C PHE A 137 -0.41 -12.25 9.65
N ALA A 138 -0.99 -11.42 8.80
CA ALA A 138 -1.66 -11.85 7.58
C ALA A 138 -0.92 -11.30 6.34
N PRO A 139 0.27 -11.86 6.00
CA PRO A 139 0.98 -11.46 4.80
C PRO A 139 0.18 -11.85 3.55
N MET A 140 0.27 -11.05 2.51
CA MET A 140 -0.41 -11.27 1.25
C MET A 140 0.62 -11.56 0.14
N PRO A 141 0.46 -12.61 -0.67
CA PRO A 141 1.31 -12.85 -1.83
C PRO A 141 1.18 -11.77 -2.89
N LEU A 142 2.23 -11.55 -3.69
CA LEU A 142 2.27 -10.51 -4.73
C LEU A 142 1.06 -10.54 -5.66
N GLY A 143 0.66 -11.73 -6.15
CA GLY A 143 -0.50 -11.87 -7.03
C GLY A 143 -1.79 -11.37 -6.39
N GLU A 144 -2.00 -11.65 -5.12
CA GLU A 144 -3.17 -11.19 -4.36
C GLU A 144 -3.14 -9.68 -4.11
N GLU A 145 -1.97 -9.12 -3.76
CA GLU A 145 -1.80 -7.67 -3.58
C GLU A 145 -2.13 -6.92 -4.86
N VAL A 146 -1.66 -7.42 -6.01
CA VAL A 146 -1.95 -6.82 -7.33
C VAL A 146 -3.43 -6.86 -7.64
N VAL A 147 -4.10 -8.01 -7.41
CA VAL A 147 -5.56 -8.14 -7.65
C VAL A 147 -6.35 -7.21 -6.73
N ALA A 148 -6.01 -7.14 -5.44
CA ALA A 148 -6.69 -6.26 -4.48
C ALA A 148 -6.58 -4.80 -4.90
N LEU A 149 -5.36 -4.32 -5.21
CA LEU A 149 -5.14 -2.94 -5.63
C LEU A 149 -5.77 -2.63 -6.99
N HIS A 150 -5.73 -3.57 -7.93
CA HIS A 150 -6.37 -3.42 -9.25
C HIS A 150 -7.89 -3.26 -9.12
N SER A 151 -8.52 -4.01 -8.20
CA SER A 151 -9.97 -3.95 -7.98
C SER A 151 -10.45 -2.59 -7.45
N ALA A 152 -9.58 -1.78 -6.85
CA ALA A 152 -9.94 -0.53 -6.19
C ALA A 152 -10.71 0.44 -7.11
N SER A 153 -10.27 0.57 -8.36
CA SER A 153 -10.94 1.44 -9.35
C SER A 153 -12.29 0.91 -9.81
N MET A 154 -12.53 -0.40 -9.68
CA MET A 154 -13.74 -1.08 -10.15
C MET A 154 -14.88 -1.10 -9.12
N ILE A 155 -14.59 -0.79 -7.85
CA ILE A 155 -15.54 -0.88 -6.73
C ILE A 155 -16.04 0.47 -6.23
N MET A 156 -15.96 1.50 -7.05
CA MET A 156 -16.33 2.87 -6.68
C MET A 156 -17.79 3.03 -6.27
N ASP A 157 -18.67 2.18 -6.75
CA ASP A 157 -20.11 2.15 -6.48
C ASP A 157 -20.49 1.29 -5.26
N LEU A 158 -19.55 0.49 -4.70
CA LEU A 158 -19.83 -0.30 -3.51
C LEU A 158 -19.84 0.58 -2.24
N PRO A 159 -20.68 0.26 -1.25
CA PRO A 159 -20.58 0.87 0.08
C PRO A 159 -19.20 0.63 0.71
N THR A 160 -18.64 1.63 1.39
CA THR A 160 -17.30 1.53 2.00
C THR A 160 -17.23 0.40 3.03
N VAL A 161 -18.31 0.14 3.75
CA VAL A 161 -18.42 -0.95 4.74
C VAL A 161 -18.27 -2.35 4.13
N ASP A 162 -18.55 -2.49 2.84
CA ASP A 162 -18.49 -3.78 2.14
C ASP A 162 -17.14 -4.03 1.46
N VAL A 163 -16.26 -3.03 1.37
CA VAL A 163 -14.98 -3.15 0.65
C VAL A 163 -14.12 -4.28 1.19
N ARG A 164 -13.97 -4.39 2.52
CA ARG A 164 -13.18 -5.45 3.15
C ARG A 164 -13.80 -6.84 2.94
N ARG A 165 -15.12 -6.93 2.91
CA ARG A 165 -15.81 -8.19 2.61
C ARG A 165 -15.64 -8.57 1.15
N PHE A 166 -15.82 -7.61 0.25
CA PHE A 166 -15.60 -7.78 -1.18
C PHE A 166 -14.18 -8.27 -1.49
N GLU A 167 -13.15 -7.60 -0.97
CA GLU A 167 -11.75 -7.98 -1.14
C GLU A 167 -11.50 -9.42 -0.69
N ARG A 168 -11.93 -9.77 0.52
CA ARG A 168 -11.74 -11.12 1.07
C ARG A 168 -12.41 -12.19 0.20
N GLU A 169 -13.67 -11.96 -0.20
CA GLU A 169 -14.42 -12.90 -1.02
C GLU A 169 -13.86 -12.98 -2.45
N LEU A 170 -13.42 -11.85 -3.02
CA LEU A 170 -12.73 -11.82 -4.32
C LEU A 170 -11.43 -12.61 -4.29
N LEU A 171 -10.57 -12.41 -3.29
CA LEU A 171 -9.32 -13.15 -3.17
C LEU A 171 -9.56 -14.65 -2.96
N GLN A 172 -10.58 -15.02 -2.21
CA GLN A 172 -10.98 -16.42 -2.09
C GLN A 172 -11.44 -16.98 -3.44
N TYR A 173 -12.28 -16.27 -4.17
CA TYR A 173 -12.74 -16.65 -5.50
C TYR A 173 -11.57 -16.81 -6.49
N MET A 174 -10.59 -15.91 -6.43
CA MET A 174 -9.37 -16.00 -7.24
C MET A 174 -8.55 -17.25 -6.91
N ARG A 175 -8.36 -17.59 -5.62
CA ARG A 175 -7.64 -18.79 -5.20
C ARG A 175 -8.33 -20.07 -5.63
N GLU A 176 -9.66 -20.12 -5.59
CA GLU A 176 -10.43 -21.33 -5.89
C GLU A 176 -10.58 -21.59 -7.40
N LEU A 177 -10.74 -20.54 -8.20
CA LEU A 177 -11.10 -20.69 -9.61
C LEU A 177 -10.10 -20.11 -10.61
N HIS A 178 -9.16 -19.28 -10.16
CA HIS A 178 -8.23 -18.52 -11.01
C HIS A 178 -6.81 -18.49 -10.42
N GLN A 179 -6.40 -19.57 -9.74
CA GLN A 179 -5.09 -19.66 -9.10
C GLN A 179 -3.95 -19.46 -10.11
N GLU A 180 -4.13 -19.92 -11.36
CA GLU A 180 -3.15 -19.78 -12.44
C GLU A 180 -2.79 -18.31 -12.73
N ILE A 181 -3.74 -17.37 -12.58
CA ILE A 181 -3.47 -15.94 -12.77
C ILE A 181 -2.62 -15.40 -11.64
N LEU A 182 -2.95 -15.76 -10.39
CA LEU A 182 -2.16 -15.37 -9.21
C LEU A 182 -0.73 -15.88 -9.30
N ASP A 183 -0.57 -17.15 -9.71
CA ASP A 183 0.74 -17.78 -9.89
C ASP A 183 1.52 -17.12 -11.02
N THR A 184 0.87 -16.82 -12.15
CA THR A 184 1.50 -16.16 -13.28
C THR A 184 2.01 -14.76 -12.89
N ILE A 185 1.20 -13.94 -12.21
CA ILE A 185 1.62 -12.61 -11.73
C ILE A 185 2.81 -12.74 -10.76
N THR A 186 2.76 -13.72 -9.87
CA THR A 186 3.81 -13.94 -8.87
C THR A 186 5.12 -14.41 -9.49
N GLN A 187 5.06 -15.27 -10.51
CA GLN A 187 6.25 -15.85 -11.16
C GLN A 187 6.88 -14.89 -12.19
N THR A 188 6.04 -14.19 -12.96
CA THR A 188 6.52 -13.26 -14.00
C THR A 188 6.85 -11.88 -13.44
N GLU A 189 6.28 -11.55 -12.28
CA GLU A 189 6.35 -10.21 -11.68
C GLU A 189 5.83 -9.09 -12.61
N GLU A 190 5.04 -9.46 -13.62
CA GLU A 190 4.47 -8.56 -14.63
C GLU A 190 2.94 -8.67 -14.65
N LEU A 191 2.29 -7.56 -14.97
CA LEU A 191 0.87 -7.48 -15.28
C LEU A 191 0.76 -7.08 -16.77
N SER A 192 0.71 -8.08 -17.66
CA SER A 192 0.54 -7.85 -19.08
C SER A 192 -0.89 -7.33 -19.39
N ASP A 193 -1.06 -6.68 -20.53
CA ASP A 193 -2.37 -6.18 -20.98
C ASP A 193 -3.39 -7.34 -21.08
N GLU A 194 -2.93 -8.54 -21.46
CA GLU A 194 -3.77 -9.73 -21.53
C GLU A 194 -4.26 -10.15 -20.12
N ILE A 195 -3.35 -10.25 -19.14
CA ILE A 195 -3.71 -10.60 -17.75
C ILE A 195 -4.59 -9.51 -17.14
N GLN A 196 -4.31 -8.24 -17.42
CA GLN A 196 -5.13 -7.13 -16.96
C GLN A 196 -6.56 -7.23 -17.53
N GLY A 197 -6.71 -7.51 -18.81
CA GLY A 197 -8.03 -7.72 -19.41
C GLY A 197 -8.79 -8.90 -18.82
N GLN A 198 -8.10 -10.02 -18.52
CA GLN A 198 -8.70 -11.15 -17.82
C GLN A 198 -9.13 -10.78 -16.39
N LEU A 199 -8.31 -10.03 -15.65
CA LEU A 199 -8.66 -9.55 -14.31
C LEU A 199 -9.89 -8.64 -14.34
N ASP A 200 -9.97 -7.70 -15.31
CA ASP A 200 -11.13 -6.82 -15.46
C ASP A 200 -12.42 -7.61 -15.68
N GLU A 201 -12.38 -8.64 -16.53
CA GLU A 201 -13.52 -9.51 -16.79
C GLU A 201 -13.91 -10.32 -15.54
N ILE A 202 -12.95 -10.94 -14.87
CA ILE A 202 -13.17 -11.77 -13.67
C ILE A 202 -13.72 -10.95 -12.52
N ILE A 203 -13.09 -9.79 -12.22
CA ILE A 203 -13.54 -8.90 -11.16
C ILE A 203 -14.91 -8.33 -11.48
N GLY A 204 -15.17 -7.95 -12.73
CA GLY A 204 -16.47 -7.47 -13.19
C GLY A 204 -17.56 -8.52 -13.02
N LYS A 205 -17.29 -9.77 -13.37
CA LYS A 205 -18.19 -10.90 -13.20
C LYS A 205 -18.46 -11.19 -11.72
N PHE A 206 -17.40 -11.24 -10.89
CA PHE A 206 -17.53 -11.44 -9.45
C PHE A 206 -18.37 -10.32 -8.82
N LYS A 207 -18.08 -9.05 -9.16
CA LYS A 207 -18.80 -7.88 -8.67
C LYS A 207 -20.29 -7.94 -9.02
N SER A 208 -20.65 -8.38 -10.23
CA SER A 208 -22.06 -8.49 -10.64
C SER A 208 -22.86 -9.51 -9.82
N GLY A 209 -22.17 -10.50 -9.24
CA GLY A 209 -22.78 -11.48 -8.33
C GLY A 209 -22.73 -11.08 -6.84
N PHE A 210 -21.94 -10.07 -6.51
CA PHE A 210 -21.76 -9.63 -5.11
C PHE A 210 -23.00 -8.82 -4.66
N LYS A 211 -23.53 -9.17 -3.49
CA LYS A 211 -24.66 -8.47 -2.87
C LYS A 211 -24.15 -7.57 -1.76
N PRO A 212 -24.19 -6.23 -1.93
CA PRO A 212 -23.85 -5.31 -0.84
C PRO A 212 -24.77 -5.53 0.37
N SER A 213 -24.27 -5.15 1.55
CA SER A 213 -25.08 -5.12 2.78
C SER A 213 -26.16 -4.04 2.66
N GLU A 214 -27.35 -4.31 3.18
CA GLU A 214 -28.44 -3.34 3.26
C GLU A 214 -28.15 -2.22 4.25
#